data_763f4ad35da8c6be1094dfc5829e83d5
#
_entry.id   763f4ad35da8c6be1094dfc5829e83d5
#
_cell.length_a   1.000
_cell.length_b   1.000
_cell.length_c   1.000
_cell.angle_alpha   90.00
_cell.angle_beta   90.00
_cell.angle_gamma   90.00
#
_symmetry.space_group_name_H-M   'P 1'
#
loop_
_entity.id
_entity.type
_entity.pdbx_description
1 polymer ?
#
loop_
_entity_poly.entity_id
_entity_poly.type
_entity_poly.pdbx_seq_one_letter_code
_entity_poly.pdbx_strand_id
1 'polypeptide(L)'
;MKRDYFSNTSKDAHRQSLDQQGDSCIALIDARFLVWLAQHNQVGIKQEAFNRFDLAQFLSGALGHVGLDVSIKRIYWYAEENEILDVDGQIVRKVLSHDSDGGISLLKSLGQDLSRLAESKACEHILLATDDERFLTAIDDAQLTGLQVHILADDAASNMQQLHQSDPGWGRLLSQADRRIVVQSKSLAHMLQGSVSKEASQVQEDPEVIGESITEVIVSWWDDEPEDKREELRDALHLSRGIPQEVDRQLLLRMRHRLTRALTLQEKKMLREIFRAVALGTHATESAQNSDPLASAPLIEKPI
;
A
#
# COMPACT_ATOMS: atom_id res chain seq x y z
N MET A 1 -41.98 46.39 -43.48
CA MET A 1 -41.60 46.08 -42.11
C MET A 1 -41.03 44.65 -42.06
N LYS A 2 -39.70 44.50 -42.13
CA LYS A 2 -39.01 43.24 -41.93
C LYS A 2 -38.44 43.31 -40.51
N ARG A 3 -38.81 42.36 -39.63
CA ARG A 3 -38.23 42.18 -38.31
C ARG A 3 -37.10 41.17 -38.44
N ASP A 4 -35.92 41.60 -38.10
CA ASP A 4 -34.70 40.80 -38.04
C ASP A 4 -34.78 39.82 -36.86
N TYR A 5 -34.70 38.52 -37.17
CA TYR A 5 -34.42 37.44 -36.25
C TYR A 5 -32.89 37.28 -36.15
N PHE A 6 -32.24 38.00 -35.27
CA PHE A 6 -30.86 37.75 -34.92
C PHE A 6 -30.79 36.98 -33.60
N SER A 7 -30.46 35.74 -33.74
CA SER A 7 -29.47 34.94 -33.03
C SER A 7 -29.58 34.79 -31.51
N ASN A 8 -30.02 33.60 -31.15
CA ASN A 8 -29.80 33.00 -29.85
C ASN A 8 -28.75 31.84 -29.89
N THR A 9 -27.99 31.74 -30.98
CA THR A 9 -27.04 30.65 -31.21
C THR A 9 -25.72 30.76 -30.42
N SER A 10 -25.40 31.92 -29.86
CA SER A 10 -24.14 32.14 -29.16
C SER A 10 -24.18 31.70 -27.66
N LYS A 11 -25.37 31.68 -27.06
CA LYS A 11 -25.52 31.24 -25.66
C LYS A 11 -25.58 29.71 -25.49
N ASP A 12 -26.12 29.03 -26.51
CA ASP A 12 -26.23 27.56 -26.50
C ASP A 12 -24.86 26.89 -26.79
N ALA A 13 -24.04 27.52 -27.65
CA ALA A 13 -22.68 27.04 -27.89
C ALA A 13 -21.77 27.18 -26.63
N HIS A 14 -21.99 28.21 -25.83
CA HIS A 14 -21.23 28.41 -24.58
C HIS A 14 -21.70 27.49 -23.46
N ARG A 15 -22.98 27.12 -23.43
CA ARG A 15 -23.52 26.11 -22.54
C ARG A 15 -23.07 24.71 -22.92
N GLN A 16 -23.04 24.35 -24.19
CA GLN A 16 -22.56 23.04 -24.65
C GLN A 16 -21.07 22.85 -24.43
N SER A 17 -20.24 23.91 -24.39
CA SER A 17 -18.82 23.80 -24.06
C SER A 17 -18.55 23.63 -22.56
N LEU A 18 -19.49 24.00 -21.69
CA LEU A 18 -19.41 23.78 -20.24
C LEU A 18 -19.88 22.39 -19.82
N ASP A 19 -20.82 21.78 -20.59
CA ASP A 19 -21.33 20.43 -20.34
C ASP A 19 -20.40 19.32 -20.90
N GLN A 20 -19.36 19.66 -21.68
CA GLN A 20 -18.34 18.71 -22.19
C GLN A 20 -17.09 18.64 -21.31
N GLN A 21 -17.05 19.33 -20.17
CA GLN A 21 -15.99 19.15 -19.21
C GLN A 21 -16.33 17.87 -18.41
N GLY A 22 -15.92 16.70 -18.95
CA GLY A 22 -16.06 15.43 -18.24
C GLY A 22 -15.55 15.55 -16.80
N ASP A 23 -16.17 14.82 -15.89
CA ASP A 23 -15.85 14.82 -14.47
C ASP A 23 -14.33 14.77 -14.24
N SER A 24 -13.83 15.57 -13.32
CA SER A 24 -12.42 15.69 -13.10
C SER A 24 -11.96 14.85 -11.91
N CYS A 25 -10.83 14.17 -12.06
CA CYS A 25 -10.21 13.39 -11.01
C CYS A 25 -8.83 13.96 -10.62
N ILE A 26 -8.55 13.98 -9.33
CA ILE A 26 -7.22 14.27 -8.79
C ILE A 26 -6.72 13.00 -8.08
N ALA A 27 -5.47 12.60 -8.31
CA ALA A 27 -4.87 11.45 -7.65
C ALA A 27 -3.97 11.89 -6.48
N LEU A 28 -4.15 11.28 -5.32
CA LEU A 28 -3.29 11.43 -4.14
C LEU A 28 -2.55 10.10 -3.91
N ILE A 29 -1.24 10.09 -4.14
CA ILE A 29 -0.46 8.85 -4.25
C ILE A 29 0.66 8.82 -3.22
N ASP A 30 0.56 7.90 -2.24
CA ASP A 30 1.72 7.47 -1.47
C ASP A 30 2.66 6.68 -2.40
N ALA A 31 3.83 7.24 -2.66
CA ALA A 31 4.83 6.64 -3.54
C ALA A 31 5.19 5.22 -3.13
N ARG A 32 5.33 4.96 -1.82
CA ARG A 32 5.70 3.63 -1.31
C ARG A 32 4.59 2.61 -1.49
N PHE A 33 3.34 3.03 -1.28
CA PHE A 33 2.21 2.15 -1.54
C PHE A 33 2.13 1.77 -3.02
N LEU A 34 2.33 2.73 -3.93
CA LEU A 34 2.31 2.45 -5.37
C LEU A 34 3.44 1.49 -5.77
N VAL A 35 4.64 1.67 -5.19
CA VAL A 35 5.76 0.74 -5.37
C VAL A 35 5.39 -0.65 -4.89
N TRP A 36 4.84 -0.76 -3.68
CA TRP A 36 4.38 -2.03 -3.15
C TRP A 36 3.35 -2.69 -4.07
N LEU A 37 2.37 -1.93 -4.56
CA LEU A 37 1.35 -2.43 -5.46
C LEU A 37 1.95 -2.98 -6.76
N ALA A 38 2.99 -2.32 -7.28
CA ALA A 38 3.71 -2.75 -8.48
C ALA A 38 4.57 -4.00 -8.22
N GLN A 39 5.11 -4.14 -7.02
CA GLN A 39 6.02 -5.24 -6.66
C GLN A 39 5.30 -6.51 -6.16
N HIS A 40 3.99 -6.44 -5.87
CA HIS A 40 3.25 -7.51 -5.20
C HIS A 40 3.41 -8.90 -5.83
N ASN A 41 3.81 -8.98 -7.10
CA ASN A 41 4.10 -10.23 -7.80
C ASN A 41 5.42 -10.20 -8.58
N GLN A 42 6.29 -9.21 -8.36
CA GLN A 42 7.56 -9.08 -9.06
C GLN A 42 8.65 -8.51 -8.14
N VAL A 43 9.72 -9.25 -8.01
CA VAL A 43 10.91 -8.86 -7.24
C VAL A 43 11.76 -7.89 -8.07
N GLY A 44 12.24 -6.81 -7.46
CA GLY A 44 13.37 -6.06 -7.99
C GLY A 44 13.10 -4.70 -8.64
N ILE A 45 11.96 -4.05 -8.44
CA ILE A 45 11.77 -2.67 -8.89
C ILE A 45 12.44 -1.72 -7.90
N LYS A 46 13.51 -1.04 -8.34
CA LYS A 46 14.15 0.02 -7.54
C LYS A 46 13.34 1.31 -7.65
N GLN A 47 13.04 1.92 -6.51
CA GLN A 47 12.25 3.16 -6.38
C GLN A 47 12.91 4.35 -7.11
N GLU A 48 14.24 4.34 -7.26
CA GLU A 48 15.05 5.43 -7.80
C GLU A 48 14.88 5.70 -9.30
N ALA A 49 14.17 4.83 -10.03
CA ALA A 49 14.07 4.87 -11.49
C ALA A 49 12.64 4.82 -12.04
N PHE A 50 11.64 5.28 -11.27
CA PHE A 50 10.27 5.23 -11.79
C PHE A 50 10.02 6.21 -12.91
N ASN A 51 9.55 5.67 -14.03
CA ASN A 51 8.94 6.47 -15.08
C ASN A 51 7.49 6.82 -14.66
N ARG A 52 7.24 8.08 -14.32
CA ARG A 52 5.92 8.58 -13.93
C ARG A 52 5.20 9.33 -15.07
N PHE A 53 5.81 9.45 -16.25
CA PHE A 53 5.26 10.24 -17.34
C PHE A 53 3.89 9.73 -17.80
N ASP A 54 3.73 8.42 -17.88
CA ASP A 54 2.50 7.78 -18.37
C ASP A 54 1.50 7.46 -17.23
N LEU A 55 1.82 7.81 -15.97
CA LEU A 55 1.03 7.44 -14.82
C LEU A 55 -0.40 8.01 -14.88
N ALA A 56 -0.58 9.25 -15.28
CA ALA A 56 -1.90 9.87 -15.40
C ALA A 56 -2.78 9.13 -16.42
N GLN A 57 -2.21 8.75 -17.56
CA GLN A 57 -2.91 8.00 -18.61
C GLN A 57 -3.25 6.59 -18.13
N PHE A 58 -2.31 5.91 -17.47
CA PHE A 58 -2.53 4.58 -16.90
C PHE A 58 -3.67 4.56 -15.88
N LEU A 59 -3.67 5.51 -14.95
CA LEU A 59 -4.71 5.63 -13.93
C LEU A 59 -6.07 6.02 -14.53
N SER A 60 -6.11 6.90 -15.53
CA SER A 60 -7.35 7.22 -16.27
C SER A 60 -7.91 5.99 -16.98
N GLY A 61 -7.04 5.17 -17.59
CA GLY A 61 -7.45 3.89 -18.17
C GLY A 61 -8.03 2.92 -17.12
N ALA A 62 -7.41 2.85 -15.95
CA ALA A 62 -7.91 1.99 -14.86
C ALA A 62 -9.28 2.46 -14.33
N LEU A 63 -9.52 3.77 -14.23
CA LEU A 63 -10.83 4.34 -13.91
C LEU A 63 -11.87 4.02 -14.99
N GLY A 64 -11.49 4.11 -16.27
CA GLY A 64 -12.35 3.74 -17.40
C GLY A 64 -12.81 2.28 -17.36
N HIS A 65 -11.94 1.35 -16.92
CA HIS A 65 -12.31 -0.08 -16.79
C HIS A 65 -13.43 -0.34 -15.78
N VAL A 66 -13.61 0.53 -14.79
CA VAL A 66 -14.71 0.43 -13.81
C VAL A 66 -15.91 1.32 -14.19
N GLY A 67 -15.92 1.84 -15.41
CA GLY A 67 -17.01 2.67 -15.95
C GLY A 67 -17.01 4.12 -15.45
N LEU A 68 -15.86 4.64 -15.05
CA LEU A 68 -15.66 6.04 -14.72
C LEU A 68 -14.92 6.73 -15.89
N ASP A 69 -15.66 7.48 -16.68
CA ASP A 69 -15.10 8.26 -17.80
C ASP A 69 -14.59 9.61 -17.29
N VAL A 70 -13.51 9.54 -16.49
CA VAL A 70 -12.88 10.69 -15.88
C VAL A 70 -11.41 10.78 -16.25
N SER A 71 -10.89 11.99 -16.36
CA SER A 71 -9.47 12.22 -16.63
C SER A 71 -8.72 12.66 -15.37
N ILE A 72 -7.53 12.12 -15.15
CA ILE A 72 -6.62 12.59 -14.10
C ILE A 72 -6.04 13.95 -14.51
N LYS A 73 -6.51 15.02 -13.87
CA LYS A 73 -6.02 16.38 -14.13
C LYS A 73 -4.73 16.70 -13.40
N ARG A 74 -4.51 16.07 -12.26
CA ARG A 74 -3.35 16.33 -11.40
C ARG A 74 -3.06 15.14 -10.51
N ILE A 75 -1.77 14.91 -10.24
CA ILE A 75 -1.29 13.90 -9.30
C ILE A 75 -0.53 14.63 -8.19
N TYR A 76 -0.89 14.40 -6.93
CA TYR A 76 -0.08 14.71 -5.77
C TYR A 76 0.71 13.46 -5.40
N TRP A 77 2.02 13.57 -5.49
CA TRP A 77 2.96 12.48 -5.24
C TRP A 77 3.64 12.69 -3.90
N TYR A 78 3.30 11.86 -2.92
CA TYR A 78 3.85 11.93 -1.57
C TYR A 78 5.05 11.00 -1.48
N ALA A 79 6.26 11.59 -1.39
CA ALA A 79 7.52 10.86 -1.37
C ALA A 79 8.49 11.41 -0.33
N GLU A 80 9.46 10.59 0.05
CA GLU A 80 10.57 11.00 0.89
C GLU A 80 11.53 11.93 0.12
N GLU A 81 12.42 12.61 0.84
CA GLU A 81 13.15 13.78 0.35
C GLU A 81 14.05 13.54 -0.90
N ASN A 82 14.39 12.29 -1.20
CA ASN A 82 15.36 11.93 -2.24
C ASN A 82 14.73 11.70 -3.63
N GLU A 83 13.44 11.77 -3.79
CA GLU A 83 12.77 11.58 -5.07
C GLU A 83 12.51 12.93 -5.76
N ILE A 84 13.41 13.34 -6.65
CA ILE A 84 13.27 14.58 -7.41
C ILE A 84 13.21 14.26 -8.91
N LEU A 85 12.03 13.88 -9.41
CA LEU A 85 11.72 14.00 -10.82
C LEU A 85 10.53 14.95 -10.96
N ASP A 86 10.76 16.05 -11.68
CA ASP A 86 9.70 16.97 -12.06
C ASP A 86 8.96 16.37 -13.26
N VAL A 87 7.65 16.20 -13.14
CA VAL A 87 6.79 15.68 -14.19
C VAL A 87 5.58 16.59 -14.30
N ASP A 88 5.27 17.02 -15.52
CA ASP A 88 4.14 17.88 -15.80
C ASP A 88 2.83 17.30 -15.26
N GLY A 89 2.03 18.13 -14.59
CA GLY A 89 0.78 17.72 -13.97
C GLY A 89 0.92 16.93 -12.65
N GLN A 90 2.14 16.77 -12.15
CA GLN A 90 2.42 16.12 -10.87
C GLN A 90 3.02 17.12 -9.89
N ILE A 91 2.54 17.09 -8.64
CA ILE A 91 3.04 17.92 -7.55
C ILE A 91 3.66 16.99 -6.51
N VAL A 92 4.97 17.09 -6.33
CA VAL A 92 5.67 16.31 -5.30
C VAL A 92 5.45 16.95 -3.93
N ARG A 93 4.97 16.16 -2.98
CA ARG A 93 4.82 16.49 -1.57
C ARG A 93 5.88 15.72 -0.78
N LYS A 94 6.85 16.43 -0.26
CA LYS A 94 7.89 15.83 0.59
C LYS A 94 7.30 15.46 1.95
N VAL A 95 7.50 14.22 2.36
CA VAL A 95 7.09 13.68 3.64
C VAL A 95 8.29 13.05 4.34
N LEU A 96 8.23 13.00 5.67
CA LEU A 96 9.27 12.32 6.45
C LEU A 96 9.19 10.81 6.23
N SER A 97 10.34 10.15 6.37
CA SER A 97 10.39 8.69 6.37
C SER A 97 9.46 8.11 7.46
N HIS A 98 8.78 7.02 7.13
CA HIS A 98 7.92 6.31 8.08
C HIS A 98 8.67 5.90 9.35
N ASP A 99 9.96 5.64 9.25
CA ASP A 99 10.80 5.27 10.38
C ASP A 99 10.99 6.41 11.35
N SER A 100 10.99 7.64 10.84
CA SER A 100 11.20 8.84 11.65
C SER A 100 9.99 9.20 12.50
N ASP A 101 8.76 8.95 12.00
CA ASP A 101 7.53 9.43 12.62
C ASP A 101 6.32 8.48 12.53
N GLY A 102 6.53 7.22 12.15
CA GLY A 102 5.45 6.24 11.99
C GLY A 102 4.42 6.63 10.93
N GLY A 103 4.83 7.41 9.92
CA GLY A 103 3.98 7.87 8.81
C GLY A 103 3.04 9.02 9.17
N ILE A 104 3.26 9.70 10.29
CA ILE A 104 2.43 10.86 10.69
C ILE A 104 2.56 12.00 9.69
N SER A 105 3.75 12.24 9.14
CA SER A 105 3.99 13.27 8.13
C SER A 105 3.17 13.01 6.87
N LEU A 106 3.17 11.77 6.39
CA LEU A 106 2.33 11.34 5.26
C LEU A 106 0.85 11.51 5.57
N LEU A 107 0.39 10.96 6.70
CA LEU A 107 -1.01 11.03 7.13
C LEU A 107 -1.49 12.47 7.19
N LYS A 108 -0.70 13.36 7.80
CA LYS A 108 -1.04 14.78 7.92
C LYS A 108 -1.06 15.48 6.56
N SER A 109 -0.04 15.29 5.74
CA SER A 109 0.09 15.97 4.45
C SER A 109 -1.00 15.54 3.48
N LEU A 110 -1.19 14.23 3.30
CA LEU A 110 -2.19 13.67 2.39
C LEU A 110 -3.62 13.95 2.90
N GLY A 111 -3.87 13.79 4.20
CA GLY A 111 -5.18 14.07 4.80
C GLY A 111 -5.56 15.56 4.70
N GLN A 112 -4.61 16.49 4.89
CA GLN A 112 -4.85 17.91 4.70
C GLN A 112 -5.16 18.26 3.24
N ASP A 113 -4.45 17.68 2.28
CA ASP A 113 -4.71 17.92 0.87
C ASP A 113 -6.08 17.33 0.47
N LEU A 114 -6.45 16.13 0.96
CA LEU A 114 -7.78 15.55 0.75
C LEU A 114 -8.89 16.47 1.28
N SER A 115 -8.77 16.94 2.53
CA SER A 115 -9.76 17.85 3.12
C SER A 115 -9.88 19.16 2.33
N ARG A 116 -8.76 19.77 1.95
CA ARG A 116 -8.76 21.02 1.17
C ARG A 116 -9.39 20.86 -0.21
N LEU A 117 -9.12 19.74 -0.89
CA LEU A 117 -9.71 19.45 -2.19
C LEU A 117 -11.21 19.24 -2.07
N ALA A 118 -11.68 18.56 -1.02
CA ALA A 118 -13.08 18.36 -0.70
C ALA A 118 -13.79 19.67 -0.41
N GLU A 119 -13.27 20.48 0.51
CA GLU A 119 -13.84 21.79 0.90
C GLU A 119 -13.91 22.78 -0.26
N SER A 120 -12.86 22.80 -1.11
CA SER A 120 -12.79 23.70 -2.26
C SER A 120 -13.58 23.23 -3.47
N LYS A 121 -14.12 22.00 -3.44
CA LYS A 121 -14.78 21.35 -4.59
C LYS A 121 -13.92 21.43 -5.85
N ALA A 122 -12.62 21.14 -5.68
CA ALA A 122 -11.63 21.25 -6.75
C ALA A 122 -11.77 20.17 -7.84
N CYS A 123 -12.46 19.08 -7.53
CA CYS A 123 -12.77 17.97 -8.42
C CYS A 123 -13.99 17.21 -7.89
N GLU A 124 -14.58 16.38 -8.73
CA GLU A 124 -15.71 15.51 -8.39
C GLU A 124 -15.21 14.14 -7.89
N HIS A 125 -14.01 13.74 -8.29
CA HIS A 125 -13.42 12.45 -7.98
C HIS A 125 -12.01 12.59 -7.41
N ILE A 126 -11.71 11.80 -6.39
CA ILE A 126 -10.34 11.57 -5.90
C ILE A 126 -9.97 10.10 -6.09
N LEU A 127 -8.79 9.86 -6.64
CA LEU A 127 -8.16 8.55 -6.62
C LEU A 127 -7.08 8.54 -5.53
N LEU A 128 -7.31 7.73 -4.50
CA LEU A 128 -6.42 7.59 -3.37
C LEU A 128 -5.59 6.31 -3.52
N ALA A 129 -4.27 6.42 -3.42
CA ALA A 129 -3.35 5.27 -3.40
C ALA A 129 -2.58 5.27 -2.08
N THR A 130 -3.11 4.55 -1.09
CA THR A 130 -2.53 4.32 0.24
C THR A 130 -3.17 3.08 0.87
N ASP A 131 -2.45 2.41 1.77
CA ASP A 131 -2.94 1.28 2.56
C ASP A 131 -3.14 1.64 4.05
N ASP A 132 -3.00 2.90 4.41
CA ASP A 132 -3.10 3.34 5.80
C ASP A 132 -4.56 3.56 6.23
N GLU A 133 -5.08 2.66 7.06
CA GLU A 133 -6.47 2.73 7.55
C GLU A 133 -6.79 3.98 8.39
N ARG A 134 -5.77 4.73 8.85
CA ARG A 134 -5.98 5.99 9.56
C ARG A 134 -6.65 7.06 8.69
N PHE A 135 -6.67 6.87 7.37
CA PHE A 135 -7.40 7.74 6.45
C PHE A 135 -8.92 7.54 6.46
N LEU A 136 -9.46 6.51 7.11
CA LEU A 136 -10.89 6.22 7.13
C LEU A 136 -11.74 7.45 7.49
N THR A 137 -11.37 8.18 8.55
CA THR A 137 -12.11 9.38 8.95
C THR A 137 -12.01 10.49 7.91
N ALA A 138 -10.82 10.73 7.34
CA ALA A 138 -10.64 11.76 6.33
C ALA A 138 -11.37 11.44 5.02
N ILE A 139 -11.50 10.15 4.67
CA ILE A 139 -12.29 9.70 3.53
C ILE A 139 -13.78 9.95 3.78
N ASP A 140 -14.29 9.57 4.96
CA ASP A 140 -15.68 9.80 5.34
C ASP A 140 -16.03 11.29 5.32
N ASP A 141 -15.20 12.14 5.92
CA ASP A 141 -15.36 13.58 5.91
C ASP A 141 -15.39 14.15 4.48
N ALA A 142 -14.51 13.67 3.60
CA ALA A 142 -14.49 14.09 2.20
C ALA A 142 -15.76 13.67 1.45
N GLN A 143 -16.22 12.42 1.65
CA GLN A 143 -17.45 11.90 1.06
C GLN A 143 -18.69 12.68 1.52
N LEU A 144 -18.74 13.12 2.77
CA LEU A 144 -19.82 13.99 3.30
C LEU A 144 -19.92 15.34 2.58
N THR A 145 -18.85 15.83 1.93
CA THR A 145 -18.90 17.04 1.08
C THR A 145 -19.46 16.78 -0.31
N GLY A 146 -19.71 15.51 -0.68
CA GLY A 146 -20.14 15.08 -2.00
C GLY A 146 -18.99 14.65 -2.93
N LEU A 147 -17.75 14.62 -2.43
CA LEU A 147 -16.58 14.12 -3.19
C LEU A 147 -16.62 12.60 -3.28
N GLN A 148 -16.43 12.04 -4.48
CA GLN A 148 -16.29 10.61 -4.66
C GLN A 148 -14.83 10.18 -4.45
N VAL A 149 -14.61 9.28 -3.49
CA VAL A 149 -13.26 8.79 -3.15
C VAL A 149 -13.09 7.34 -3.61
N HIS A 150 -12.21 7.14 -4.57
CA HIS A 150 -11.86 5.83 -5.10
C HIS A 150 -10.51 5.40 -4.54
N ILE A 151 -10.32 4.10 -4.30
CA ILE A 151 -9.06 3.57 -3.77
C ILE A 151 -8.43 2.62 -4.79
N LEU A 152 -7.15 2.87 -5.09
CA LEU A 152 -6.34 2.01 -5.93
C LEU A 152 -6.00 0.73 -5.17
N ALA A 153 -6.19 -0.42 -5.79
CA ALA A 153 -6.01 -1.72 -5.16
C ALA A 153 -5.36 -2.73 -6.12
N ASP A 154 -4.86 -3.82 -5.55
CA ASP A 154 -4.37 -4.98 -6.28
C ASP A 154 -5.48 -6.03 -6.51
N ASP A 155 -5.10 -7.14 -7.14
CA ASP A 155 -6.01 -8.25 -7.44
C ASP A 155 -6.64 -8.89 -6.19
N ALA A 156 -6.01 -8.74 -5.00
CA ALA A 156 -6.59 -9.25 -3.73
C ALA A 156 -7.92 -8.61 -3.40
N ALA A 157 -8.16 -7.37 -3.85
CA ALA A 157 -9.43 -6.67 -3.70
C ALA A 157 -10.60 -7.31 -4.46
N SER A 158 -10.33 -8.25 -5.36
CA SER A 158 -11.37 -9.00 -6.07
C SER A 158 -12.11 -9.98 -5.15
N ASN A 159 -11.48 -10.42 -4.04
CA ASN A 159 -12.11 -11.28 -3.04
C ASN A 159 -12.12 -10.60 -1.65
N MET A 160 -13.05 -9.70 -1.44
CA MET A 160 -13.16 -8.93 -0.20
C MET A 160 -13.38 -9.79 1.05
N GLN A 161 -14.07 -10.94 0.92
CA GLN A 161 -14.27 -11.83 2.07
C GLN A 161 -12.95 -12.42 2.57
N GLN A 162 -12.11 -12.87 1.65
CA GLN A 162 -10.78 -13.37 1.98
C GLN A 162 -9.89 -12.25 2.49
N LEU A 163 -9.97 -11.06 1.87
CA LEU A 163 -9.19 -9.91 2.26
C LEU A 163 -9.51 -9.45 3.68
N HIS A 164 -10.77 -9.39 4.08
CA HIS A 164 -11.17 -9.06 5.46
C HIS A 164 -10.65 -10.06 6.49
N GLN A 165 -10.42 -11.31 6.10
CA GLN A 165 -9.86 -12.33 7.00
C GLN A 165 -8.33 -12.23 7.09
N SER A 166 -7.66 -11.92 5.98
CA SER A 166 -6.20 -11.87 5.90
C SER A 166 -5.61 -10.51 6.26
N ASP A 167 -6.29 -9.42 5.92
CA ASP A 167 -5.89 -8.04 6.20
C ASP A 167 -7.14 -7.19 6.51
N PRO A 168 -7.64 -7.23 7.76
CA PRO A 168 -8.86 -6.51 8.14
C PRO A 168 -8.77 -4.99 7.97
N GLY A 169 -7.57 -4.40 8.18
CA GLY A 169 -7.34 -2.96 8.03
C GLY A 169 -7.50 -2.52 6.58
N TRP A 170 -6.81 -3.20 5.68
CA TRP A 170 -6.93 -2.98 4.24
C TRP A 170 -8.36 -3.25 3.74
N GLY A 171 -9.00 -4.33 4.22
CA GLY A 171 -10.39 -4.63 3.90
C GLY A 171 -11.36 -3.52 4.31
N ARG A 172 -11.18 -2.92 5.50
CA ARG A 172 -12.01 -1.78 5.96
C ARG A 172 -11.82 -0.56 5.07
N LEU A 173 -10.54 -0.21 4.78
CA LEU A 173 -10.23 0.94 3.93
C LEU A 173 -10.87 0.80 2.54
N LEU A 174 -10.74 -0.36 1.91
CA LEU A 174 -11.35 -0.65 0.62
C LEU A 174 -12.88 -0.67 0.66
N SER A 175 -13.47 -1.02 1.81
CA SER A 175 -14.93 -1.00 1.97
C SER A 175 -15.51 0.40 2.11
N GLN A 176 -14.70 1.37 2.57
CA GLN A 176 -15.10 2.77 2.66
C GLN A 176 -15.09 3.47 1.29
N ALA A 177 -14.33 2.98 0.31
CA ALA A 177 -14.23 3.59 -1.00
C ALA A 177 -15.56 3.53 -1.77
N ASP A 178 -15.90 4.61 -2.49
CA ASP A 178 -17.01 4.62 -3.45
C ASP A 178 -16.77 3.58 -4.55
N ARG A 179 -15.53 3.45 -5.01
CA ARG A 179 -15.09 2.36 -5.92
C ARG A 179 -13.67 1.93 -5.62
N ARG A 180 -13.42 0.66 -5.81
CA ARG A 180 -12.08 0.05 -5.79
C ARG A 180 -11.56 -0.03 -7.21
N ILE A 181 -10.41 0.57 -7.46
CA ILE A 181 -9.78 0.59 -8.77
C ILE A 181 -8.70 -0.48 -8.76
N VAL A 182 -9.08 -1.67 -9.20
CA VAL A 182 -8.16 -2.82 -9.22
C VAL A 182 -7.23 -2.70 -10.42
N VAL A 183 -5.92 -2.72 -10.16
CA VAL A 183 -4.88 -2.73 -11.18
C VAL A 183 -4.05 -4.00 -11.08
N GLN A 184 -3.67 -4.53 -12.24
CA GLN A 184 -2.75 -5.65 -12.28
C GLN A 184 -1.34 -5.16 -11.95
N SER A 185 -0.71 -5.75 -10.92
CA SER A 185 0.65 -5.41 -10.49
C SER A 185 1.67 -5.46 -11.64
N LYS A 186 1.54 -6.43 -12.55
CA LYS A 186 2.41 -6.55 -13.73
C LYS A 186 2.30 -5.36 -14.68
N SER A 187 1.08 -4.90 -14.93
CA SER A 187 0.83 -3.75 -15.82
C SER A 187 1.35 -2.46 -15.21
N LEU A 188 1.11 -2.28 -13.90
CA LEU A 188 1.63 -1.15 -13.14
C LEU A 188 3.17 -1.16 -13.10
N ALA A 189 3.78 -2.31 -12.84
CA ALA A 189 5.23 -2.48 -12.83
C ALA A 189 5.85 -2.16 -14.20
N HIS A 190 5.24 -2.66 -15.27
CA HIS A 190 5.70 -2.38 -16.63
C HIS A 190 5.62 -0.89 -16.98
N MET A 191 4.55 -0.23 -16.59
CA MET A 191 4.38 1.22 -16.79
C MET A 191 5.44 2.01 -16.00
N LEU A 192 5.66 1.69 -14.72
CA LEU A 192 6.63 2.39 -13.87
C LEU A 192 8.09 2.16 -14.28
N GLN A 193 8.42 1.00 -14.85
CA GLN A 193 9.78 0.71 -15.32
C GLN A 193 10.14 1.43 -16.63
N GLY A 194 9.14 1.89 -17.39
CA GLY A 194 9.38 2.39 -18.74
C GLY A 194 9.98 1.32 -19.64
N SER A 195 10.41 1.69 -20.84
CA SER A 195 11.08 0.77 -21.76
C SER A 195 12.58 0.51 -21.44
N VAL A 196 13.00 0.69 -20.20
CA VAL A 196 14.39 0.46 -19.77
C VAL A 196 14.62 -1.02 -19.51
N SER A 197 15.25 -1.61 -20.50
CA SER A 197 16.12 -2.80 -20.50
C SER A 197 15.79 -4.02 -19.61
N LYS A 198 15.64 -5.12 -20.29
CA LYS A 198 15.41 -6.51 -19.85
C LYS A 198 16.48 -7.14 -18.91
N GLU A 199 17.30 -6.38 -18.21
CA GLU A 199 18.46 -6.93 -17.49
C GLU A 199 18.41 -6.88 -15.96
N ALA A 200 17.32 -6.37 -15.35
CA ALA A 200 17.13 -6.48 -13.90
C ALA A 200 16.25 -7.69 -13.57
N SER A 201 16.70 -8.87 -13.95
CA SER A 201 16.06 -10.14 -13.57
C SER A 201 16.45 -10.54 -12.15
N GLN A 202 15.42 -10.72 -11.33
CA GLN A 202 15.38 -11.76 -10.27
C GLN A 202 16.54 -11.79 -9.27
N VAL A 203 16.44 -10.98 -8.24
CA VAL A 203 16.83 -11.46 -6.92
C VAL A 203 15.51 -11.85 -6.23
N GLN A 204 15.11 -13.09 -6.41
CA GLN A 204 14.11 -13.73 -5.58
C GLN A 204 14.80 -13.91 -4.22
N GLU A 205 14.54 -13.01 -3.27
CA GLU A 205 14.99 -13.25 -1.90
C GLU A 205 14.37 -14.59 -1.47
N ASP A 206 15.23 -15.51 -1.05
CA ASP A 206 14.82 -16.84 -0.60
C ASP A 206 13.79 -16.65 0.52
N PRO A 207 12.63 -17.33 0.47
CA PRO A 207 11.63 -17.25 1.55
C PRO A 207 12.22 -17.55 2.93
N GLU A 208 13.29 -18.35 3.03
CA GLU A 208 14.02 -18.60 4.27
C GLU A 208 14.73 -17.35 4.78
N VAL A 209 15.40 -16.58 3.91
CA VAL A 209 16.10 -15.32 4.27
C VAL A 209 15.11 -14.26 4.74
N ILE A 210 13.95 -14.20 4.09
CA ILE A 210 12.85 -13.29 4.53
C ILE A 210 12.32 -13.73 5.88
N GLY A 211 12.11 -15.03 6.09
CA GLY A 211 11.67 -15.61 7.37
C GLY A 211 12.63 -15.28 8.52
N GLU A 212 13.94 -15.39 8.28
CA GLU A 212 14.99 -15.01 9.24
C GLU A 212 14.93 -13.52 9.56
N SER A 213 14.83 -12.66 8.54
CA SER A 213 14.72 -11.21 8.73
C SER A 213 13.47 -10.80 9.51
N ILE A 214 12.34 -11.47 9.27
CA ILE A 214 11.10 -11.28 10.04
C ILE A 214 11.29 -11.68 11.50
N THR A 215 11.93 -12.83 11.72
CA THR A 215 12.18 -13.34 13.08
C THR A 215 13.09 -12.41 13.87
N GLU A 216 14.18 -11.92 13.27
CA GLU A 216 15.09 -10.97 13.92
C GLU A 216 14.35 -9.68 14.33
N VAL A 217 13.54 -9.11 13.46
CA VAL A 217 12.79 -7.87 13.75
C VAL A 217 11.77 -8.10 14.86
N ILE A 218 11.07 -9.24 14.84
CA ILE A 218 10.08 -9.57 15.86
C ILE A 218 10.74 -9.80 17.21
N VAL A 219 11.83 -10.57 17.29
CA VAL A 219 12.55 -10.85 18.52
C VAL A 219 13.11 -9.55 19.11
N SER A 220 13.77 -8.72 18.27
CA SER A 220 14.27 -7.42 18.72
C SER A 220 13.15 -6.53 19.27
N TRP A 221 12.01 -6.47 18.59
CA TRP A 221 10.86 -5.67 19.04
C TRP A 221 10.29 -6.21 20.35
N TRP A 222 10.17 -7.54 20.47
CA TRP A 222 9.64 -8.21 21.66
C TRP A 222 10.52 -8.01 22.88
N ASP A 223 11.84 -8.04 22.70
CA ASP A 223 12.80 -7.83 23.78
C ASP A 223 12.84 -6.36 24.26
N ASP A 224 12.56 -5.42 23.36
CA ASP A 224 12.45 -3.99 23.69
C ASP A 224 11.16 -3.64 24.48
N GLU A 225 10.12 -4.49 24.45
CA GLU A 225 8.86 -4.22 25.14
C GLU A 225 8.93 -4.56 26.64
N PRO A 226 8.37 -3.72 27.53
CA PRO A 226 8.28 -3.98 28.96
C PRO A 226 7.50 -5.26 29.28
N GLU A 227 7.87 -5.93 30.40
CA GLU A 227 7.28 -7.24 30.76
C GLU A 227 5.77 -7.17 31.00
N ASP A 228 5.28 -6.10 31.63
CA ASP A 228 3.86 -5.86 31.82
C ASP A 228 3.07 -5.81 30.48
N LYS A 229 3.62 -5.16 29.48
CA LYS A 229 3.05 -5.15 28.12
C LYS A 229 3.14 -6.51 27.44
N ARG A 230 4.23 -7.25 27.64
CA ARG A 230 4.37 -8.61 27.08
C ARG A 230 3.33 -9.55 27.65
N GLU A 231 3.02 -9.45 28.96
CA GLU A 231 1.94 -10.23 29.59
C GLU A 231 0.57 -9.86 29.03
N GLU A 232 0.26 -8.56 28.92
CA GLU A 232 -0.99 -8.08 28.32
C GLU A 232 -1.16 -8.58 26.88
N LEU A 233 -0.10 -8.58 26.09
CA LEU A 233 -0.12 -9.09 24.72
C LEU A 233 -0.30 -10.60 24.65
N ARG A 234 0.31 -11.38 25.55
CA ARG A 234 0.08 -12.83 25.64
C ARG A 234 -1.39 -13.15 25.93
N ASP A 235 -1.99 -12.44 26.88
CA ASP A 235 -3.39 -12.59 27.23
C ASP A 235 -4.31 -12.25 26.04
N ALA A 236 -4.03 -11.15 25.36
CA ALA A 236 -4.77 -10.76 24.16
C ALA A 236 -4.68 -11.82 23.04
N LEU A 237 -3.50 -12.44 22.84
CA LEU A 237 -3.29 -13.49 21.86
C LEU A 237 -3.93 -14.83 22.24
N HIS A 238 -4.14 -15.09 23.51
CA HIS A 238 -4.93 -16.25 23.96
C HIS A 238 -6.43 -16.07 23.74
N LEU A 239 -6.92 -14.83 23.88
CA LEU A 239 -8.34 -14.51 23.68
C LEU A 239 -8.75 -14.36 22.21
N SER A 240 -7.82 -13.96 21.35
CA SER A 240 -8.09 -13.73 19.94
C SER A 240 -7.07 -14.43 19.02
N ARG A 241 -7.51 -14.78 17.81
CA ARG A 241 -6.58 -15.30 16.78
C ARG A 241 -5.74 -14.22 16.11
N GLY A 242 -6.12 -12.96 16.25
CA GLY A 242 -5.45 -11.83 15.61
C GLY A 242 -4.41 -11.18 16.51
N ILE A 243 -3.43 -10.51 15.92
CA ILE A 243 -2.49 -9.62 16.61
C ILE A 243 -3.20 -8.30 16.87
N PRO A 244 -2.99 -7.63 18.04
CA PRO A 244 -3.50 -6.29 18.27
C PRO A 244 -3.05 -5.34 17.17
N GLN A 245 -3.97 -4.53 16.67
CA GLN A 245 -3.79 -3.71 15.47
C GLN A 245 -2.57 -2.77 15.56
N GLU A 246 -2.33 -2.19 16.73
CA GLU A 246 -1.18 -1.30 16.93
C GLU A 246 0.16 -2.03 16.81
N VAL A 247 0.23 -3.26 17.33
CA VAL A 247 1.42 -4.12 17.23
C VAL A 247 1.66 -4.56 15.79
N ASP A 248 0.60 -5.05 15.11
CA ASP A 248 0.68 -5.45 13.69
C ASP A 248 1.22 -4.31 12.84
N ARG A 249 0.72 -3.09 13.07
CA ARG A 249 1.16 -1.89 12.36
C ARG A 249 2.63 -1.55 12.62
N GLN A 250 3.08 -1.59 13.88
CA GLN A 250 4.47 -1.29 14.23
C GLN A 250 5.44 -2.31 13.60
N LEU A 251 5.10 -3.59 13.64
CA LEU A 251 5.90 -4.65 13.04
C LEU A 251 5.96 -4.52 11.51
N LEU A 252 4.82 -4.23 10.86
CA LEU A 252 4.77 -4.00 9.42
C LEU A 252 5.63 -2.79 9.01
N LEU A 253 5.66 -1.73 9.81
CA LEU A 253 6.50 -0.56 9.57
C LEU A 253 7.99 -0.91 9.70
N ARG A 254 8.40 -1.59 10.80
CA ARG A 254 9.80 -2.01 11.00
C ARG A 254 10.28 -2.93 9.88
N MET A 255 9.44 -3.88 9.45
CA MET A 255 9.78 -4.78 8.34
C MET A 255 9.88 -4.05 7.00
N ARG A 256 8.99 -3.08 6.75
CA ARG A 256 9.04 -2.24 5.55
C ARG A 256 10.38 -1.49 5.44
N HIS A 257 10.89 -1.00 6.56
CA HIS A 257 12.21 -0.40 6.64
C HIS A 257 13.34 -1.42 6.36
N ARG A 258 13.32 -2.54 7.04
CA ARG A 258 14.36 -3.57 6.91
C ARG A 258 14.51 -4.07 5.46
N LEU A 259 13.38 -4.31 4.80
CA LEU A 259 13.34 -4.83 3.42
C LEU A 259 13.38 -3.71 2.35
N THR A 260 13.37 -2.43 2.74
CA THR A 260 13.21 -1.27 1.83
C THR A 260 12.00 -1.35 0.89
N ARG A 261 11.05 -2.24 1.19
CA ARG A 261 9.81 -2.47 0.46
C ARG A 261 8.70 -2.92 1.42
N ALA A 262 7.45 -2.81 0.98
CA ALA A 262 6.34 -3.38 1.75
C ALA A 262 6.33 -4.92 1.65
N LEU A 263 5.77 -5.58 2.67
CA LEU A 263 5.61 -7.02 2.68
C LEU A 263 4.46 -7.44 1.75
N THR A 264 4.67 -8.55 1.06
CA THR A 264 3.62 -9.25 0.32
C THR A 264 2.57 -9.84 1.27
N LEU A 265 1.44 -10.28 0.73
CA LEU A 265 0.39 -10.91 1.55
C LEU A 265 0.89 -12.16 2.29
N GLN A 266 1.74 -12.97 1.63
CA GLN A 266 2.35 -14.15 2.24
C GLN A 266 3.33 -13.77 3.35
N GLU A 267 4.15 -12.75 3.15
CA GLU A 267 5.08 -12.25 4.16
C GLU A 267 4.36 -11.62 5.36
N LYS A 268 3.26 -10.88 5.13
CA LYS A 268 2.40 -10.38 6.22
C LYS A 268 1.80 -11.53 7.04
N LYS A 269 1.37 -12.60 6.36
CA LYS A 269 0.88 -13.81 7.04
C LYS A 269 1.97 -14.49 7.85
N MET A 270 3.15 -14.68 7.26
CA MET A 270 4.33 -15.22 7.91
C MET A 270 4.76 -14.41 9.12
N LEU A 271 4.79 -13.07 9.01
CA LEU A 271 5.09 -12.17 10.12
C LEU A 271 4.11 -12.38 11.29
N ARG A 272 2.82 -12.48 11.02
CA ARG A 272 1.82 -12.70 12.06
C ARG A 272 1.93 -14.07 12.72
N GLU A 273 2.25 -15.11 11.95
CA GLU A 273 2.50 -16.46 12.46
C GLU A 273 3.75 -16.50 13.34
N ILE A 274 4.86 -15.92 12.88
CA ILE A 274 6.12 -15.87 13.65
C ILE A 274 5.95 -15.02 14.92
N PHE A 275 5.29 -13.84 14.84
CA PHE A 275 5.02 -13.04 16.03
C PHE A 275 4.24 -13.83 17.09
N ARG A 276 3.22 -14.54 16.67
CA ARG A 276 2.42 -15.37 17.58
C ARG A 276 3.27 -16.48 18.21
N ALA A 277 4.13 -17.12 17.43
CA ALA A 277 5.03 -18.16 17.91
C ALA A 277 6.06 -17.60 18.93
N VAL A 278 6.65 -16.44 18.68
CA VAL A 278 7.58 -15.77 19.60
C VAL A 278 6.88 -15.34 20.87
N ALA A 279 5.73 -14.65 20.78
CA ALA A 279 5.00 -14.14 21.93
C ALA A 279 4.48 -15.25 22.85
N LEU A 280 4.05 -16.38 22.30
CA LEU A 280 3.54 -17.54 23.04
C LEU A 280 4.64 -18.52 23.42
N GLY A 281 5.92 -18.27 23.06
CA GLY A 281 7.05 -19.11 23.45
C GLY A 281 7.14 -20.46 22.69
N THR A 282 6.40 -20.62 21.58
CA THR A 282 6.40 -21.86 20.81
C THR A 282 7.59 -21.98 19.85
N HIS A 283 8.31 -20.88 19.61
CA HIS A 283 9.47 -20.83 18.71
C HIS A 283 10.72 -21.55 19.25
N ALA A 284 10.82 -21.76 20.56
CA ALA A 284 11.99 -22.38 21.18
C ALA A 284 12.01 -23.91 21.06
N THR A 285 10.92 -24.55 20.67
CA THR A 285 10.79 -26.01 20.67
C THR A 285 11.25 -26.66 19.35
N GLU A 286 11.23 -25.93 18.22
CA GLU A 286 11.64 -26.48 16.92
C GLU A 286 13.15 -26.42 16.68
N SER A 287 13.86 -25.45 17.26
CA SER A 287 15.33 -25.35 17.15
C SER A 287 16.09 -26.37 18.00
N ALA A 288 15.43 -26.95 19.01
CA ALA A 288 16.04 -27.96 19.90
C ALA A 288 15.90 -29.40 19.42
N GLN A 289 15.05 -29.67 18.43
CA GLN A 289 14.82 -31.04 17.92
C GLN A 289 15.69 -31.41 16.71
N ASN A 290 16.46 -30.48 16.14
CA ASN A 290 17.33 -30.73 15.00
C ASN A 290 18.82 -30.89 15.37
N SER A 291 19.15 -31.01 16.64
CA SER A 291 20.48 -31.45 17.09
C SER A 291 20.44 -32.94 17.39
N ASP A 292 20.59 -33.74 16.36
CA ASP A 292 20.78 -35.18 16.42
C ASP A 292 22.16 -35.49 17.04
N PRO A 293 22.25 -36.25 18.14
CA PRO A 293 23.53 -36.68 18.71
C PRO A 293 24.08 -37.88 17.94
N LEU A 294 24.78 -37.64 16.86
CA LEU A 294 25.61 -38.61 16.21
C LEU A 294 26.94 -38.68 16.96
N ALA A 295 27.02 -39.55 17.96
CA ALA A 295 28.32 -40.11 18.38
C ALA A 295 28.13 -41.28 19.31
N SER A 296 28.68 -42.37 18.93
CA SER A 296 29.19 -43.52 19.73
C SER A 296 28.61 -44.87 19.32
N ALA A 297 29.13 -45.38 18.25
CA ALA A 297 29.19 -46.84 18.09
C ALA A 297 30.57 -47.34 18.61
N PRO A 298 30.65 -48.33 19.51
CA PRO A 298 31.90 -48.91 19.93
C PRO A 298 32.43 -49.90 18.88
N LEU A 299 33.73 -49.79 18.59
CA LEU A 299 34.51 -50.74 17.85
C LEU A 299 34.45 -52.11 18.51
N ILE A 300 33.89 -53.11 17.82
CA ILE A 300 34.02 -54.50 18.18
C ILE A 300 35.27 -55.05 17.46
N GLU A 301 36.33 -55.24 18.23
CA GLU A 301 37.47 -56.07 17.85
C GLU A 301 37.02 -57.53 17.62
N LYS A 302 37.39 -58.13 16.48
CA LYS A 302 37.35 -59.56 16.27
C LYS A 302 38.72 -60.11 16.61
N PRO A 303 38.83 -61.19 17.45
CA PRO A 303 40.04 -61.98 17.52
C PRO A 303 40.07 -63.07 16.43
N ILE A 304 41.25 -63.26 15.87
CA ILE A 304 41.91 -64.40 15.18
C ILE A 304 41.02 -65.53 14.67
#